data_8fd6b2fde46081d58315c0bd6e830fe9
#
_entry.id   8fd6b2fde46081d58315c0bd6e830fe9
#
_cell.length_a   1.000
_cell.length_b   1.000
_cell.length_c   1.000
_cell.angle_alpha   90.00
_cell.angle_beta   90.00
_cell.angle_gamma   90.00
#
_symmetry.space_group_name_H-M   'P 1'
#
loop_
_entity.id
_entity.type
_entity.pdbx_description
1 polymer ?
#
loop_
_entity_poly.entity_id
_entity_poly.type
_entity_poly.pdbx_seq_one_letter_code
_entity_poly.pdbx_strand_id
1 'polypeptide(L)'
;MDLIKLHEIKQYALEQMEKWELTEQGWSFVWDTRAVRRYGQCRYRSKEIGITKKLANINTIEETKDVVLHEIAHALVGRGHGHDFVWKRMCRK
;
A
#
# COMPACT_ATOMS: atom_id res chain seq x y z
N MET A 1 -18.74 -9.02 -3.35
CA MET A 1 -17.34 -8.68 -3.06
C MET A 1 -16.45 -9.82 -3.50
N ASP A 2 -15.42 -9.53 -4.25
CA ASP A 2 -14.53 -10.55 -4.79
C ASP A 2 -13.42 -10.89 -3.78
N LEU A 3 -13.63 -11.96 -3.03
CA LEU A 3 -12.70 -12.38 -1.99
C LEU A 3 -11.38 -12.90 -2.57
N ILE A 4 -11.40 -13.50 -3.75
CA ILE A 4 -10.19 -13.97 -4.41
C ILE A 4 -9.31 -12.80 -4.80
N LYS A 5 -9.91 -11.78 -5.37
CA LYS A 5 -9.22 -10.55 -5.77
C LYS A 5 -8.59 -9.85 -4.57
N LEU A 6 -9.35 -9.73 -3.48
CA LEU A 6 -8.86 -9.08 -2.26
C LEU A 6 -7.72 -9.87 -1.65
N HIS A 7 -7.81 -11.19 -1.65
CA HIS A 7 -6.75 -12.05 -1.14
C HIS A 7 -5.47 -11.89 -1.96
N GLU A 8 -5.59 -11.86 -3.28
CA GLU A 8 -4.43 -11.68 -4.16
C GLU A 8 -3.73 -10.34 -3.90
N ILE A 9 -4.50 -9.27 -3.73
CA ILE A 9 -3.96 -7.95 -3.45
C ILE A 9 -3.23 -7.95 -2.10
N LYS A 10 -3.83 -8.56 -1.09
CA LYS A 10 -3.21 -8.64 0.24
C LYS A 10 -1.91 -9.43 0.19
N GLN A 11 -1.90 -10.57 -0.50
CA GLN A 11 -0.69 -11.37 -0.63
C GLN A 11 0.42 -10.59 -1.32
N TYR A 12 0.07 -9.89 -2.40
CA TYR A 12 1.03 -9.04 -3.10
C TYR A 12 1.60 -7.97 -2.15
N ALA A 13 0.74 -7.31 -1.37
CA ALA A 13 1.18 -6.28 -0.43
C ALA A 13 2.13 -6.85 0.60
N LEU A 14 1.81 -8.00 1.18
CA LEU A 14 2.65 -8.64 2.19
C LEU A 14 4.00 -9.05 1.61
N GLU A 15 4.02 -9.58 0.39
CA GLU A 15 5.26 -9.94 -0.30
C GLU A 15 6.15 -8.72 -0.53
N GLN A 16 5.56 -7.62 -0.97
CA GLN A 16 6.32 -6.39 -1.22
C GLN A 16 6.83 -5.78 0.09
N MET A 17 6.03 -5.82 1.14
CA MET A 17 6.44 -5.32 2.45
C MET A 17 7.60 -6.13 3.00
N GLU A 18 7.60 -7.44 2.80
CA GLU A 18 8.69 -8.30 3.21
C GLU A 18 9.94 -8.03 2.38
N LYS A 19 9.78 -7.91 1.06
CA LYS A 19 10.88 -7.62 0.14
C LYS A 19 11.62 -6.32 0.53
N TRP A 20 10.88 -5.32 0.93
CA TRP A 20 11.43 -4.02 1.31
C TRP A 20 11.70 -3.88 2.80
N GLU A 21 11.64 -4.99 3.54
CA GLU A 21 11.96 -5.07 4.96
C GLU A 21 11.03 -4.27 5.87
N LEU A 22 9.85 -3.92 5.41
CA LEU A 22 8.88 -3.20 6.22
C LEU A 22 8.29 -4.10 7.30
N THR A 23 8.05 -5.36 6.98
CA THR A 23 7.51 -6.33 7.94
C THR A 23 8.42 -6.45 9.16
N GLU A 24 9.73 -6.49 8.93
CA GLU A 24 10.71 -6.58 10.02
C GLU A 24 10.71 -5.32 10.89
N GLN A 25 10.35 -4.19 10.31
CA GLN A 25 10.28 -2.92 11.02
C GLN A 25 8.97 -2.72 11.79
N GLY A 26 8.08 -3.71 11.73
CA GLY A 26 6.82 -3.64 12.45
C GLY A 26 5.64 -3.11 11.65
N TRP A 27 5.80 -2.93 10.35
CA TRP A 27 4.70 -2.47 9.49
C TRP A 27 3.72 -3.60 9.23
N SER A 28 2.44 -3.26 9.13
CA SER A 28 1.38 -4.21 8.82
C SER A 28 0.48 -3.69 7.70
N PHE A 29 -0.22 -4.61 7.07
CA PHE A 29 -1.19 -4.29 6.03
C PHE A 29 -2.60 -4.31 6.63
N VAL A 30 -3.41 -3.31 6.29
CA VAL A 30 -4.81 -3.28 6.73
C VAL A 30 -5.72 -2.91 5.57
N TRP A 31 -6.94 -3.47 5.57
CA TRP A 31 -7.99 -3.04 4.67
C TRP A 31 -8.72 -1.87 5.32
N ASP A 32 -8.81 -0.74 4.61
CA ASP A 32 -9.58 0.41 5.08
C ASP A 32 -11.01 0.24 4.60
N THR A 33 -11.94 0.06 5.54
CA THR A 33 -13.35 -0.14 5.24
C THR A 33 -14.17 1.14 5.37
N ARG A 34 -13.55 2.24 5.77
CA ARG A 34 -14.24 3.51 6.01
C ARG A 34 -13.99 4.56 4.94
N ALA A 35 -12.80 4.57 4.36
CA ALA A 35 -12.45 5.56 3.36
C ALA A 35 -13.27 5.35 2.08
N VAL A 36 -13.68 6.45 1.46
CA VAL A 36 -14.43 6.42 0.20
C VAL A 36 -13.79 7.27 -0.88
N ARG A 37 -12.86 8.14 -0.54
CA ARG A 37 -12.22 9.05 -1.49
C ARG A 37 -10.75 8.76 -1.72
N ARG A 38 -10.08 8.17 -0.75
CA ARG A 38 -8.66 7.88 -0.87
C ARG A 38 -8.49 6.38 -1.15
N TYR A 39 -7.62 6.06 -2.10
CA TYR A 39 -7.40 4.69 -2.51
C TYR A 39 -6.52 3.94 -1.51
N GLY A 40 -5.51 4.61 -0.99
CA GLY A 40 -4.62 4.01 -0.03
C GLY A 40 -4.09 5.04 0.95
N GLN A 41 -3.43 4.57 2.00
CA GLN A 41 -2.89 5.42 3.04
C GLN A 41 -1.67 4.78 3.68
N CYS A 42 -0.66 5.59 3.98
CA CYS A 42 0.49 5.18 4.75
C CYS A 42 0.40 5.88 6.11
N ARG A 43 0.22 5.09 7.17
CA ARG A 43 0.11 5.63 8.53
C ARG A 43 1.43 5.42 9.26
N TYR A 44 2.21 6.48 9.38
CA TYR A 44 3.54 6.40 9.97
C TYR A 44 3.53 6.06 11.46
N ARG A 45 2.60 6.67 12.20
CA ARG A 45 2.54 6.47 13.64
C ARG A 45 2.23 5.02 14.04
N SER A 46 1.27 4.41 13.36
CA SER A 46 0.88 3.03 13.65
C SER A 46 1.63 2.02 12.79
N LYS A 47 2.42 2.48 11.82
CA LYS A 47 3.15 1.64 10.86
C LYS A 47 2.20 0.73 10.10
N GLU A 48 1.23 1.33 9.44
CA GLU A 48 0.25 0.59 8.66
C GLU A 48 0.20 1.07 7.21
N ILE A 49 0.14 0.10 6.30
CA ILE A 49 -0.16 0.34 4.91
C ILE A 49 -1.63 -0.03 4.73
N GLY A 50 -2.46 0.95 4.42
CA GLY A 50 -3.90 0.75 4.25
C GLY A 50 -4.33 0.88 2.81
N ILE A 51 -5.19 -0.02 2.34
CA ILE A 51 -5.79 0.05 1.01
C ILE A 51 -7.29 0.06 1.18
N THR A 52 -7.96 0.97 0.49
CA THR A 52 -9.41 1.13 0.58
C THR A 52 -10.11 -0.05 -0.09
N LYS A 53 -10.79 -0.83 0.71
CA LYS A 53 -11.42 -2.07 0.27
C LYS A 53 -12.46 -1.83 -0.83
N LYS A 54 -13.29 -0.81 -0.66
CA LYS A 54 -14.32 -0.48 -1.63
C LYS A 54 -13.73 -0.13 -3.00
N LEU A 55 -12.68 0.69 -3.02
CA LEU A 55 -12.05 1.07 -4.29
C LEU A 55 -11.29 -0.08 -4.91
N ALA A 56 -10.68 -0.94 -4.10
CA ALA A 56 -10.01 -2.13 -4.61
C ALA A 56 -10.99 -3.07 -5.30
N ASN A 57 -12.23 -3.15 -4.82
CA ASN A 57 -13.24 -4.00 -5.43
C ASN A 57 -13.71 -3.52 -6.80
N ILE A 58 -13.71 -2.22 -7.04
CA ILE A 58 -14.23 -1.65 -8.29
C ILE A 58 -13.12 -1.32 -9.31
N ASN A 59 -11.87 -1.42 -8.92
CA ASN A 59 -10.74 -1.18 -9.82
C ASN A 59 -10.03 -2.47 -10.17
N THR A 60 -9.09 -2.41 -11.11
CA THR A 60 -8.35 -3.61 -11.51
C THR A 60 -7.32 -3.99 -10.45
N ILE A 61 -6.89 -5.26 -10.51
CA ILE A 61 -5.82 -5.73 -9.62
C ILE A 61 -4.54 -4.94 -9.87
N GLU A 62 -4.21 -4.68 -11.15
CA GLU A 62 -3.02 -3.93 -11.52
C GLU A 62 -3.02 -2.52 -10.96
N GLU A 63 -4.14 -1.83 -11.05
CA GLU A 63 -4.28 -0.49 -10.50
C GLU A 63 -4.10 -0.50 -8.98
N THR A 64 -4.66 -1.50 -8.32
CA THR A 64 -4.55 -1.61 -6.87
C THR A 64 -3.12 -1.98 -6.44
N LYS A 65 -2.44 -2.82 -7.21
CA LYS A 65 -1.04 -3.13 -6.95
C LYS A 65 -0.16 -1.89 -7.05
N ASP A 66 -0.45 -1.01 -8.02
CA ASP A 66 0.27 0.26 -8.13
C ASP A 66 0.07 1.12 -6.89
N VAL A 67 -1.14 1.15 -6.35
CA VAL A 67 -1.42 1.88 -5.11
C VAL A 67 -0.65 1.28 -3.94
N VAL A 68 -0.58 -0.05 -3.86
CA VAL A 68 0.21 -0.72 -2.82
C VAL A 68 1.67 -0.25 -2.88
N LEU A 69 2.27 -0.25 -4.07
CA LEU A 69 3.65 0.19 -4.24
C LEU A 69 3.82 1.66 -3.88
N HIS A 70 2.84 2.48 -4.20
CA HIS A 70 2.82 3.89 -3.87
C HIS A 70 2.90 4.10 -2.35
N GLU A 71 2.07 3.38 -1.59
CA GLU A 71 2.08 3.51 -0.14
C GLU A 71 3.35 2.92 0.49
N ILE A 72 3.86 1.84 -0.06
CA ILE A 72 5.13 1.26 0.38
C ILE A 72 6.27 2.24 0.15
N ALA A 73 6.28 2.94 -0.99
CA ALA A 73 7.29 3.95 -1.27
C ALA A 73 7.26 5.07 -0.23
N HIS A 74 6.05 5.51 0.17
CA HIS A 74 5.92 6.50 1.23
C HIS A 74 6.51 5.99 2.55
N ALA A 75 6.25 4.74 2.89
CA ALA A 75 6.78 4.15 4.12
C ALA A 75 8.30 4.09 4.11
N LEU A 76 8.88 3.78 2.96
CA LEU A 76 10.33 3.64 2.82
C LEU A 76 11.06 4.97 2.87
N VAL A 77 10.54 5.99 2.19
CA VAL A 77 11.22 7.31 2.18
C VAL A 77 10.87 8.15 3.39
N GLY A 78 9.81 7.77 4.09
CA GLY A 78 9.42 8.42 5.33
C GLY A 78 8.70 9.75 5.13
N ARG A 79 8.32 10.31 6.27
CA ARG A 79 7.61 11.57 6.32
C ARG A 79 8.57 12.70 5.95
N GLY A 80 8.18 13.57 5.08
CA GLY A 80 9.00 14.71 4.69
C GLY A 80 9.58 14.65 3.29
N HIS A 81 9.61 13.46 2.69
CA HIS A 81 10.07 13.33 1.30
C HIS A 81 8.96 13.54 0.30
N GLY A 82 7.75 13.09 0.62
CA GLY A 82 6.62 13.26 -0.27
C GLY A 82 6.89 12.66 -1.65
N HIS A 83 6.56 13.41 -2.69
CA HIS A 83 6.73 12.97 -4.07
C HIS A 83 8.03 13.50 -4.69
N ASP A 84 9.12 13.40 -3.95
CA ASP A 84 10.43 13.84 -4.42
C ASP A 84 11.07 12.78 -5.32
N PHE A 85 12.32 13.03 -5.70
CA PHE A 85 13.07 12.14 -6.58
C PHE A 85 13.20 10.72 -6.01
N VAL A 86 13.42 10.60 -4.71
CA VAL A 86 13.58 9.30 -4.06
C VAL A 86 12.27 8.51 -4.15
N TRP A 87 11.15 9.16 -3.85
CA TRP A 87 9.83 8.55 -3.94
C TRP A 87 9.53 8.07 -5.36
N LYS A 88 9.77 8.90 -6.35
CA LYS A 88 9.51 8.55 -7.75
C LYS A 88 10.35 7.37 -8.21
N ARG A 89 11.60 7.33 -7.78
CA ARG A 89 12.49 6.23 -8.11
C ARG A 89 12.01 4.91 -7.50
N MET A 90 11.55 4.95 -6.26
CA MET A 90 11.01 3.76 -5.59
C MET A 90 9.77 3.24 -6.30
N CYS A 91 8.87 4.11 -6.68
CA CYS A 91 7.61 3.72 -7.34
C CYS A 91 7.80 3.10 -8.72
N ARG A 92 8.93 3.33 -9.36
CA ARG A 92 9.20 2.76 -10.69
C ARG A 92 9.70 1.32 -10.62
N LYS A 93 9.99 0.86 -9.45
CA LYS A 93 10.45 -0.51 -9.26
C LYS A 93 9.29 -1.44 -8.98
#